data_cad8b9b40b1ccf4c59c88f82d408a5f6
#
_entry.id   cad8b9b40b1ccf4c59c88f82d408a5f6
#
_cell.length_a   1.000
_cell.length_b   1.000
_cell.length_c   1.000
_cell.angle_alpha   90.00
_cell.angle_beta   90.00
_cell.angle_gamma   90.00
#
_symmetry.space_group_name_H-M   'P 1'
#
loop_
_entity.id
_entity.type
_entity.pdbx_description
1 polymer ?
#
loop_
_entity_poly.entity_id
_entity_poly.type
_entity_poly.pdbx_seq_one_letter_code
_entity_poly.pdbx_strand_id
1 'polypeptide(L)'
;AFICSIVGLSVGQHLTLVTNPRDIEGFIKILRKRPFHLLPGVNTLFQALLMNPKFKELDFSACQLTVVGGMAATPETAKRWREVTGLPILEGWGMSETLGVGTANPFNGTEYSGNVGFPLPSVDINIRDDDENILAINEVGEMCIKGDNVITHYHNIDNTTFFTADGYLKTGDIASMNEQGAIKIYDRKKDMIIVSGFNVYPNEVENIIEEHPKVAECSVVGIDDKLQGQSVKAYVVKADNSLNEDDIKALCQENLAAYKCPRHIEFIDELPKSTVGKILRHKLRKLAHEA
;
A
#
# COMPACT_ATOMS: atom_id res chain seq x y z
N ALA A 1 -4.67 -0.94 15.04
CA ALA A 1 -4.88 -1.14 16.48
C ALA A 1 -6.08 -2.06 16.76
N PHE A 2 -7.27 -1.77 16.20
CA PHE A 2 -8.51 -2.52 16.51
C PHE A 2 -8.35 -4.03 16.30
N ILE A 3 -8.00 -4.48 15.10
CA ILE A 3 -7.86 -5.90 14.76
C ILE A 3 -6.81 -6.59 15.64
N CYS A 4 -5.60 -6.06 15.69
CA CYS A 4 -4.51 -6.73 16.42
C CYS A 4 -4.71 -6.67 17.94
N SER A 5 -5.32 -5.61 18.47
CA SER A 5 -5.46 -5.44 19.94
C SER A 5 -6.78 -6.02 20.43
N ILE A 6 -7.92 -5.49 19.98
CA ILE A 6 -9.21 -5.88 20.58
C ILE A 6 -9.59 -7.32 20.17
N VAL A 7 -9.53 -7.63 18.88
CA VAL A 7 -9.83 -8.98 18.40
C VAL A 7 -8.82 -10.00 18.93
N GLY A 8 -7.52 -9.66 18.90
CA GLY A 8 -6.48 -10.53 19.46
C GLY A 8 -6.72 -10.86 20.95
N LEU A 9 -7.02 -9.85 21.77
CA LEU A 9 -7.31 -10.06 23.20
C LEU A 9 -8.61 -10.86 23.40
N SER A 10 -9.64 -10.66 22.57
CA SER A 10 -10.92 -11.38 22.72
C SER A 10 -10.78 -12.89 22.51
N VAL A 11 -9.78 -13.33 21.75
CA VAL A 11 -9.44 -14.75 21.52
C VAL A 11 -8.24 -15.23 22.35
N GLY A 12 -7.82 -14.46 23.37
CA GLY A 12 -6.78 -14.86 24.31
C GLY A 12 -5.35 -14.76 23.79
N GLN A 13 -5.10 -13.97 22.74
CA GLN A 13 -3.73 -13.76 22.24
C GLN A 13 -2.88 -12.93 23.21
N HIS A 14 -1.59 -13.30 23.34
CA HIS A 14 -0.59 -12.48 23.98
C HIS A 14 -0.12 -11.37 23.03
N LEU A 15 -0.27 -10.12 23.43
CA LEU A 15 0.14 -8.97 22.63
C LEU A 15 1.43 -8.35 23.21
N THR A 16 2.39 -8.11 22.32
CA THR A 16 3.57 -7.30 22.63
C THR A 16 3.44 -5.95 21.95
N LEU A 17 3.27 -4.89 22.75
CA LEU A 17 3.13 -3.52 22.23
C LEU A 17 4.51 -2.91 22.00
N VAL A 18 4.77 -2.46 20.80
CA VAL A 18 5.98 -1.72 20.41
C VAL A 18 5.63 -0.25 20.29
N THR A 19 6.14 0.56 21.21
CA THR A 19 5.80 1.99 21.32
C THR A 19 6.48 2.84 20.24
N ASN A 20 7.64 2.43 19.77
CA ASN A 20 8.37 3.11 18.69
C ASN A 20 8.83 2.10 17.62
N PRO A 21 8.02 1.83 16.59
CA PRO A 21 8.39 0.89 15.53
C PRO A 21 9.51 1.39 14.60
N ARG A 22 9.91 2.67 14.71
CA ARG A 22 11.03 3.25 13.95
C ARG A 22 12.40 2.93 14.57
N ASP A 23 12.43 2.61 15.84
CA ASP A 23 13.63 2.06 16.50
C ASP A 23 13.79 0.60 16.11
N ILE A 24 14.35 0.36 14.91
CA ILE A 24 14.53 -0.97 14.33
C ILE A 24 15.38 -1.88 15.23
N GLU A 25 16.44 -1.34 15.85
CA GLU A 25 17.27 -2.09 16.78
C GLU A 25 16.48 -2.53 18.03
N GLY A 26 15.69 -1.61 18.60
CA GLY A 26 14.81 -1.91 19.73
C GLY A 26 13.72 -2.91 19.35
N PHE A 27 13.16 -2.77 18.14
CA PHE A 27 12.16 -3.70 17.62
C PHE A 27 12.71 -5.13 17.48
N ILE A 28 13.90 -5.30 16.88
CA ILE A 28 14.57 -6.59 16.74
C ILE A 28 14.88 -7.20 18.12
N LYS A 29 15.32 -6.38 19.09
CA LYS A 29 15.54 -6.85 20.47
C LYS A 29 14.26 -7.38 21.13
N ILE A 30 13.09 -6.78 20.83
CA ILE A 30 11.80 -7.26 21.31
C ILE A 30 11.45 -8.60 20.68
N LEU A 31 11.58 -8.73 19.35
CA LEU A 31 11.32 -9.97 18.63
C LEU A 31 12.22 -11.13 19.11
N ARG A 32 13.49 -10.84 19.43
CA ARG A 32 14.45 -11.84 19.94
C ARG A 32 14.10 -12.38 21.32
N LYS A 33 13.37 -11.63 22.15
CA LYS A 33 13.06 -12.02 23.54
C LYS A 33 12.03 -13.15 23.67
N ARG A 34 11.11 -13.25 22.70
CA ARG A 34 10.00 -14.22 22.73
C ARG A 34 9.65 -14.70 21.34
N PRO A 35 9.28 -15.97 21.17
CA PRO A 35 8.67 -16.44 19.94
C PRO A 35 7.42 -15.59 19.62
N PHE A 36 7.27 -15.20 18.39
CA PHE A 36 6.09 -14.47 17.88
C PHE A 36 5.44 -15.28 16.76
N HIS A 37 4.11 -15.35 16.77
CA HIS A 37 3.33 -16.14 15.82
C HIS A 37 2.74 -15.30 14.70
N LEU A 38 2.47 -14.02 14.99
CA LEU A 38 1.89 -13.05 14.07
C LEU A 38 2.73 -11.77 14.10
N LEU A 39 3.14 -11.31 12.93
CA LEU A 39 3.83 -10.03 12.78
C LEU A 39 3.06 -9.14 11.77
N PRO A 40 2.23 -8.21 12.27
CA PRO A 40 1.61 -7.20 11.43
C PRO A 40 2.54 -6.00 11.22
N GLY A 41 2.51 -5.41 10.03
CA GLY A 41 3.32 -4.24 9.74
C GLY A 41 2.84 -3.47 8.51
N VAL A 42 3.64 -2.49 8.13
CA VAL A 42 3.52 -1.74 6.87
C VAL A 42 4.75 -2.02 6.02
N ASN A 43 4.67 -1.80 4.71
CA ASN A 43 5.77 -2.08 3.78
C ASN A 43 7.12 -1.47 4.25
N THR A 44 7.10 -0.20 4.66
CA THR A 44 8.31 0.52 5.12
C THR A 44 8.95 -0.11 6.38
N LEU A 45 8.15 -0.70 7.28
CA LEU A 45 8.68 -1.43 8.43
C LEU A 45 9.39 -2.71 7.98
N PHE A 46 8.78 -3.47 7.07
CA PHE A 46 9.38 -4.70 6.55
C PHE A 46 10.67 -4.42 5.78
N GLN A 47 10.71 -3.38 4.97
CA GLN A 47 11.94 -2.94 4.29
C GLN A 47 13.04 -2.60 5.31
N ALA A 48 12.73 -1.79 6.33
CA ALA A 48 13.70 -1.42 7.36
C ALA A 48 14.22 -2.62 8.17
N LEU A 49 13.37 -3.60 8.47
CA LEU A 49 13.77 -4.85 9.11
C LEU A 49 14.71 -5.66 8.20
N LEU A 50 14.38 -5.82 6.92
CA LEU A 50 15.17 -6.56 5.93
C LEU A 50 16.56 -5.94 5.69
N MET A 51 16.70 -4.62 5.83
CA MET A 51 17.96 -3.91 5.70
C MET A 51 18.90 -4.15 6.91
N ASN A 52 18.36 -4.55 8.07
CA ASN A 52 19.15 -4.77 9.26
C ASN A 52 19.70 -6.21 9.34
N PRO A 53 21.02 -6.43 9.34
CA PRO A 53 21.59 -7.78 9.39
C PRO A 53 21.12 -8.61 10.58
N LYS A 54 20.90 -8.00 11.75
CA LYS A 54 20.46 -8.69 12.97
C LYS A 54 19.05 -9.26 12.86
N PHE A 55 18.23 -8.77 11.93
CA PHE A 55 16.89 -9.32 11.67
C PHE A 55 16.98 -10.71 11.07
N LYS A 56 17.94 -10.93 10.16
CA LYS A 56 18.17 -12.22 9.50
C LYS A 56 18.64 -13.32 10.47
N GLU A 57 19.14 -12.93 11.66
CA GLU A 57 19.60 -13.85 12.69
C GLU A 57 18.47 -14.30 13.64
N LEU A 58 17.25 -13.79 13.47
CA LEU A 58 16.12 -14.16 14.31
C LEU A 58 15.62 -15.57 13.96
N ASP A 59 15.05 -16.22 14.97
CA ASP A 59 14.34 -17.49 14.78
C ASP A 59 12.88 -17.20 14.39
N PHE A 60 12.52 -17.58 13.16
CA PHE A 60 11.18 -17.44 12.61
C PHE A 60 10.35 -18.74 12.73
N SER A 61 10.86 -19.79 13.36
CA SER A 61 10.19 -21.11 13.41
C SER A 61 8.80 -21.10 14.04
N ALA A 62 8.55 -20.17 14.97
CA ALA A 62 7.23 -20.00 15.60
C ALA A 62 6.32 -19.05 14.79
N CYS A 63 6.86 -18.27 13.86
CA CYS A 63 6.06 -17.30 13.09
C CYS A 63 5.19 -18.04 12.08
N GLN A 64 3.92 -17.82 12.12
CA GLN A 64 2.93 -18.47 11.26
C GLN A 64 2.34 -17.51 10.23
N LEU A 65 2.33 -16.21 10.54
CA LEU A 65 1.62 -15.24 9.76
C LEU A 65 2.32 -13.88 9.77
N THR A 66 2.56 -13.35 8.59
CA THR A 66 3.00 -11.96 8.37
C THR A 66 1.93 -11.23 7.56
N VAL A 67 1.43 -10.13 8.10
CA VAL A 67 0.37 -9.34 7.47
C VAL A 67 0.84 -7.93 7.22
N VAL A 68 0.68 -7.48 5.96
CA VAL A 68 0.86 -6.07 5.60
C VAL A 68 -0.50 -5.40 5.46
N GLY A 69 -0.61 -4.20 5.98
CA GLY A 69 -1.82 -3.39 5.86
C GLY A 69 -1.52 -1.89 5.89
N GLY A 70 -2.48 -1.08 5.45
CA GLY A 70 -2.36 0.37 5.39
C GLY A 70 -1.53 0.92 4.22
N MET A 71 -0.70 0.09 3.60
CA MET A 71 0.01 0.31 2.34
C MET A 71 0.20 -1.05 1.67
N ALA A 72 0.25 -1.08 0.34
CA ALA A 72 0.61 -2.30 -0.39
C ALA A 72 2.06 -2.71 -0.08
N ALA A 73 2.34 -4.01 -0.04
CA ALA A 73 3.70 -4.49 -0.11
C ALA A 73 4.22 -4.37 -1.54
N THR A 74 5.50 -4.06 -1.72
CA THR A 74 6.10 -4.14 -3.04
C THR A 74 6.49 -5.59 -3.35
N PRO A 75 6.46 -6.02 -4.63
CA PRO A 75 6.89 -7.37 -5.01
C PRO A 75 8.28 -7.71 -4.51
N GLU A 76 9.22 -6.75 -4.58
CA GLU A 76 10.59 -6.92 -4.10
C GLU A 76 10.66 -7.12 -2.58
N THR A 77 9.89 -6.35 -1.82
CA THR A 77 9.79 -6.55 -0.36
C THR A 77 9.24 -7.93 -0.02
N ALA A 78 8.17 -8.36 -0.70
CA ALA A 78 7.55 -9.65 -0.47
C ALA A 78 8.50 -10.82 -0.79
N LYS A 79 9.23 -10.73 -1.89
CA LYS A 79 10.26 -11.71 -2.30
C LYS A 79 11.36 -11.82 -1.25
N ARG A 80 12.00 -10.70 -0.88
CA ARG A 80 13.08 -10.67 0.10
C ARG A 80 12.62 -11.10 1.48
N TRP A 81 11.39 -10.76 1.87
CA TRP A 81 10.81 -11.22 3.12
C TRP A 81 10.73 -12.74 3.18
N ARG A 82 10.22 -13.36 2.11
CA ARG A 82 10.14 -14.81 2.00
C ARG A 82 11.52 -15.49 2.04
N GLU A 83 12.50 -14.92 1.36
CA GLU A 83 13.88 -15.42 1.38
C GLU A 83 14.48 -15.43 2.80
N VAL A 84 14.15 -14.42 3.62
CA VAL A 84 14.70 -14.28 4.99
C VAL A 84 13.91 -15.08 6.01
N THR A 85 12.58 -15.07 5.93
CA THR A 85 11.70 -15.62 6.99
C THR A 85 11.11 -16.98 6.63
N GLY A 86 11.13 -17.37 5.36
CA GLY A 86 10.42 -18.54 4.84
C GLY A 86 8.91 -18.36 4.68
N LEU A 87 8.37 -17.20 5.03
CA LEU A 87 6.92 -16.91 5.07
C LEU A 87 6.52 -15.90 4.00
N PRO A 88 5.31 -16.03 3.40
CA PRO A 88 4.76 -14.99 2.55
C PRO A 88 4.33 -13.77 3.39
N ILE A 89 4.30 -12.62 2.75
CA ILE A 89 3.55 -11.47 3.26
C ILE A 89 2.12 -11.59 2.73
N LEU A 90 1.14 -11.63 3.63
CA LEU A 90 -0.27 -11.62 3.28
C LEU A 90 -0.81 -10.19 3.32
N GLU A 91 -1.41 -9.77 2.22
CA GLU A 91 -2.03 -8.47 2.12
C GLU A 91 -3.51 -8.55 2.54
N GLY A 92 -3.95 -7.50 3.19
CA GLY A 92 -5.35 -7.21 3.45
C GLY A 92 -5.59 -5.72 3.28
N TRP A 93 -6.81 -5.37 2.98
CA TRP A 93 -7.21 -3.97 2.84
C TRP A 93 -8.32 -3.63 3.84
N GLY A 94 -8.28 -2.40 4.30
CA GLY A 94 -9.31 -1.83 5.14
C GLY A 94 -9.03 -0.39 5.51
N MET A 95 -10.05 0.27 5.99
CA MET A 95 -10.03 1.67 6.40
C MET A 95 -10.76 1.82 7.74
N SER A 96 -10.77 3.00 8.33
CA SER A 96 -11.50 3.23 9.59
C SER A 96 -12.98 2.92 9.45
N GLU A 97 -13.53 3.23 8.29
CA GLU A 97 -14.91 3.04 7.89
C GLU A 97 -15.33 1.57 7.75
N THR A 98 -14.35 0.66 7.64
CA THR A 98 -14.59 -0.80 7.60
C THR A 98 -14.16 -1.49 8.91
N LEU A 99 -14.06 -0.74 10.03
CA LEU A 99 -13.52 -1.20 11.31
C LEU A 99 -12.12 -1.83 11.21
N GLY A 100 -11.36 -1.42 10.18
CA GLY A 100 -9.95 -1.78 9.99
C GLY A 100 -9.69 -2.88 8.97
N VAL A 101 -10.69 -3.67 8.54
CA VAL A 101 -10.52 -4.68 7.49
C VAL A 101 -11.79 -4.84 6.66
N GLY A 102 -11.65 -4.89 5.35
CA GLY A 102 -12.73 -5.15 4.39
C GLY A 102 -12.43 -6.39 3.53
N THR A 103 -11.13 -6.59 3.20
CA THR A 103 -10.66 -7.76 2.47
C THR A 103 -9.43 -8.37 3.12
N ALA A 104 -9.21 -9.66 2.91
CA ALA A 104 -8.00 -10.37 3.34
C ALA A 104 -7.66 -11.52 2.39
N ASN A 105 -6.37 -11.82 2.26
CA ASN A 105 -5.91 -13.05 1.64
C ASN A 105 -6.09 -14.23 2.60
N PRO A 106 -6.35 -15.45 2.09
CA PRO A 106 -6.45 -16.65 2.90
C PRO A 106 -5.12 -16.97 3.59
N PHE A 107 -5.18 -17.53 4.82
CA PHE A 107 -4.01 -17.86 5.64
C PHE A 107 -3.37 -19.22 5.31
N ASN A 108 -3.82 -19.92 4.29
CA ASN A 108 -3.43 -21.31 3.97
C ASN A 108 -2.18 -21.42 3.08
N GLY A 109 -1.21 -20.54 3.26
CA GLY A 109 0.08 -20.64 2.59
C GLY A 109 0.13 -20.10 1.16
N THR A 110 -0.77 -19.21 0.79
CA THR A 110 -0.73 -18.52 -0.50
C THR A 110 0.54 -17.69 -0.64
N GLU A 111 1.06 -17.62 -1.85
CA GLU A 111 2.15 -16.71 -2.18
C GLU A 111 1.64 -15.26 -2.25
N TYR A 112 2.56 -14.32 -2.19
CA TYR A 112 2.25 -12.92 -2.48
C TYR A 112 1.62 -12.82 -3.88
N SER A 113 0.43 -12.24 -3.96
CA SER A 113 -0.35 -12.18 -5.21
C SER A 113 -0.45 -10.76 -5.79
N GLY A 114 -0.05 -9.74 -5.02
CA GLY A 114 -0.30 -8.34 -5.36
C GLY A 114 -1.77 -7.95 -5.30
N ASN A 115 -2.62 -8.81 -4.72
CA ASN A 115 -4.04 -8.56 -4.47
C ASN A 115 -4.28 -8.43 -2.97
N VAL A 116 -5.22 -7.58 -2.59
CA VAL A 116 -5.60 -7.40 -1.18
C VAL A 116 -6.57 -8.48 -0.68
N GLY A 117 -6.73 -9.55 -1.44
CA GLY A 117 -7.54 -10.71 -1.09
C GLY A 117 -9.01 -10.58 -1.47
N PHE A 118 -9.85 -11.27 -0.74
CA PHE A 118 -11.27 -11.43 -0.98
C PHE A 118 -12.09 -10.63 0.03
N PRO A 119 -13.33 -10.22 -0.29
CA PRO A 119 -14.23 -9.65 0.69
C PRO A 119 -14.40 -10.57 1.91
N LEU A 120 -14.44 -9.99 3.11
CA LEU A 120 -14.72 -10.75 4.33
C LEU A 120 -16.17 -11.29 4.31
N PRO A 121 -16.49 -12.32 5.12
CA PRO A 121 -17.88 -12.73 5.35
C PRO A 121 -18.78 -11.53 5.70
N SER A 122 -19.98 -11.46 5.12
CA SER A 122 -20.95 -10.36 5.26
C SER A 122 -20.50 -9.02 4.66
N VAL A 123 -19.44 -9.02 3.84
CA VAL A 123 -18.97 -7.84 3.09
C VAL A 123 -19.24 -8.06 1.60
N ASP A 124 -19.86 -7.08 0.98
CA ASP A 124 -20.09 -7.03 -0.46
C ASP A 124 -19.26 -5.89 -1.08
N ILE A 125 -18.59 -6.18 -2.19
CA ILE A 125 -17.75 -5.24 -2.91
C ILE A 125 -18.12 -5.27 -4.40
N ASN A 126 -18.26 -4.09 -4.98
CA ASN A 126 -18.32 -3.93 -6.43
C ASN A 126 -17.39 -2.80 -6.90
N ILE A 127 -17.07 -2.84 -8.17
CA ILE A 127 -16.25 -1.82 -8.84
C ILE A 127 -17.17 -0.99 -9.70
N ARG A 128 -17.07 0.34 -9.63
CA ARG A 128 -17.98 1.27 -10.33
C ARG A 128 -17.22 2.31 -11.12
N ASP A 129 -17.87 2.76 -12.21
CA ASP A 129 -17.44 3.94 -12.96
C ASP A 129 -17.86 5.25 -12.25
N ASP A 130 -17.57 6.40 -12.88
CA ASP A 130 -17.92 7.71 -12.33
C ASP A 130 -19.43 7.99 -12.35
N ASP A 131 -20.20 7.27 -13.17
CA ASP A 131 -21.67 7.32 -13.25
C ASP A 131 -22.35 6.32 -12.30
N GLU A 132 -21.58 5.68 -11.41
CA GLU A 132 -21.99 4.65 -10.43
C GLU A 132 -22.50 3.33 -11.06
N ASN A 133 -22.26 3.06 -12.34
CA ASN A 133 -22.57 1.77 -12.94
C ASN A 133 -21.58 0.71 -12.45
N ILE A 134 -22.08 -0.48 -12.14
CA ILE A 134 -21.23 -1.62 -11.78
C ILE A 134 -20.49 -2.09 -13.03
N LEU A 135 -19.17 -2.14 -12.93
CA LEU A 135 -18.27 -2.57 -13.99
C LEU A 135 -18.16 -4.11 -14.06
N ALA A 136 -17.77 -4.60 -15.23
CA ALA A 136 -17.54 -6.02 -15.42
C ALA A 136 -16.24 -6.49 -14.72
N ILE A 137 -16.08 -7.80 -14.60
CA ILE A 137 -14.87 -8.44 -14.07
C ILE A 137 -13.63 -7.98 -14.85
N ASN A 138 -12.54 -7.69 -14.13
CA ASN A 138 -11.27 -7.14 -14.60
C ASN A 138 -11.31 -5.68 -15.09
N GLU A 139 -12.46 -5.03 -15.11
CA GLU A 139 -12.52 -3.59 -15.37
C GLU A 139 -12.07 -2.79 -14.14
N VAL A 140 -11.48 -1.61 -14.40
CA VAL A 140 -10.89 -0.75 -13.38
C VAL A 140 -11.81 0.43 -13.08
N GLY A 141 -12.16 0.61 -11.82
CA GLY A 141 -13.01 1.70 -11.35
C GLY A 141 -12.88 1.94 -9.85
N GLU A 142 -13.77 2.73 -9.29
CA GLU A 142 -13.79 2.97 -7.84
C GLU A 142 -14.38 1.77 -7.10
N MET A 143 -13.66 1.29 -6.11
CA MET A 143 -14.15 0.23 -5.23
C MET A 143 -15.20 0.78 -4.28
N CYS A 144 -16.38 0.16 -4.30
CA CYS A 144 -17.49 0.46 -3.42
C CYS A 144 -17.79 -0.74 -2.53
N ILE A 145 -18.03 -0.50 -1.23
CA ILE A 145 -18.13 -1.54 -0.21
C ILE A 145 -19.37 -1.37 0.67
N LYS A 146 -20.01 -2.48 1.03
CA LYS A 146 -21.13 -2.54 1.97
C LYS A 146 -21.00 -3.78 2.83
N GLY A 147 -21.37 -3.72 4.12
CA GLY A 147 -21.28 -4.87 5.00
C GLY A 147 -21.57 -4.51 6.46
N ASP A 148 -21.64 -5.54 7.29
CA ASP A 148 -21.95 -5.37 8.72
C ASP A 148 -20.86 -4.60 9.48
N ASN A 149 -19.62 -4.62 8.97
CA ASN A 149 -18.48 -3.88 9.52
C ASN A 149 -18.24 -2.53 8.84
N VAL A 150 -19.11 -2.11 7.90
CA VAL A 150 -18.98 -0.86 7.16
C VAL A 150 -19.90 0.19 7.76
N ILE A 151 -19.39 1.42 7.97
CA ILE A 151 -20.24 2.52 8.43
C ILE A 151 -21.36 2.79 7.42
N THR A 152 -22.50 3.24 7.93
CA THR A 152 -23.66 3.62 7.10
C THR A 152 -23.80 5.13 6.89
N HIS A 153 -23.03 5.91 7.64
CA HIS A 153 -23.00 7.38 7.53
C HIS A 153 -21.84 7.96 8.33
N TYR A 154 -21.40 9.14 7.93
CA TYR A 154 -20.53 10.00 8.73
C TYR A 154 -21.35 10.95 9.62
N HIS A 155 -20.86 11.22 10.81
CA HIS A 155 -21.53 12.09 11.77
C HIS A 155 -21.41 13.56 11.38
N ASN A 156 -22.54 14.31 11.40
CA ASN A 156 -22.61 15.76 11.19
C ASN A 156 -22.06 16.29 9.85
N ILE A 157 -22.07 15.49 8.79
CA ILE A 157 -21.75 15.96 7.43
C ILE A 157 -22.78 15.44 6.42
N ASP A 158 -22.84 16.06 5.23
CA ASP A 158 -23.60 15.53 4.12
C ASP A 158 -22.96 14.24 3.60
N ASN A 159 -23.74 13.18 3.55
CA ASN A 159 -23.29 11.85 3.18
C ASN A 159 -23.50 11.52 1.69
N THR A 160 -24.16 12.37 0.92
CA THR A 160 -24.55 12.07 -0.46
C THR A 160 -23.38 11.79 -1.39
N THR A 161 -22.22 12.38 -1.12
CA THR A 161 -21.00 12.19 -1.94
C THR A 161 -20.19 10.96 -1.54
N PHE A 162 -20.44 10.40 -0.35
CA PHE A 162 -19.64 9.28 0.18
C PHE A 162 -20.29 7.91 -0.05
N PHE A 163 -21.59 7.90 -0.35
CA PHE A 163 -22.33 6.66 -0.55
C PHE A 163 -23.02 6.69 -1.91
N THR A 164 -23.14 5.52 -2.52
CA THR A 164 -23.95 5.33 -3.72
C THR A 164 -25.43 5.32 -3.37
N ALA A 165 -26.31 5.48 -4.35
CA ALA A 165 -27.75 5.49 -4.15
C ALA A 165 -28.31 4.18 -3.52
N ASP A 166 -27.64 3.04 -3.74
CA ASP A 166 -27.96 1.73 -3.17
C ASP A 166 -27.19 1.42 -1.87
N GLY A 167 -26.48 2.42 -1.30
CA GLY A 167 -25.93 2.40 0.04
C GLY A 167 -24.55 1.74 0.19
N TYR A 168 -23.76 1.68 -0.88
CA TYR A 168 -22.33 1.31 -0.78
C TYR A 168 -21.48 2.52 -0.44
N LEU A 169 -20.54 2.36 0.47
CA LEU A 169 -19.52 3.36 0.74
C LEU A 169 -18.52 3.42 -0.43
N LYS A 170 -18.31 4.60 -0.99
CA LYS A 170 -17.26 4.90 -1.96
C LYS A 170 -15.93 5.00 -1.21
N THR A 171 -15.00 4.08 -1.48
CA THR A 171 -13.77 4.00 -0.70
C THR A 171 -12.72 5.04 -1.10
N GLY A 172 -12.85 5.58 -2.29
CA GLY A 172 -11.82 6.42 -2.93
C GLY A 172 -10.59 5.62 -3.38
N ASP A 173 -10.65 4.29 -3.36
CA ASP A 173 -9.61 3.41 -3.92
C ASP A 173 -10.04 2.95 -5.32
N ILE A 174 -9.12 3.05 -6.28
CA ILE A 174 -9.28 2.51 -7.64
C ILE A 174 -8.82 1.06 -7.64
N ALA A 175 -9.70 0.18 -8.08
CA ALA A 175 -9.49 -1.27 -8.01
C ALA A 175 -10.10 -2.01 -9.20
N SER A 176 -9.79 -3.29 -9.31
CA SER A 176 -10.53 -4.25 -10.14
C SER A 176 -10.79 -5.52 -9.33
N MET A 177 -11.77 -6.29 -9.77
CA MET A 177 -12.08 -7.62 -9.23
C MET A 177 -11.84 -8.65 -10.33
N ASN A 178 -11.10 -9.72 -10.04
CA ASN A 178 -10.88 -10.79 -11.01
C ASN A 178 -12.00 -11.86 -10.96
N GLU A 179 -11.94 -12.84 -11.86
CA GLU A 179 -12.93 -13.94 -11.96
C GLU A 179 -13.07 -14.77 -10.68
N GLN A 180 -12.04 -14.83 -9.85
CA GLN A 180 -12.06 -15.53 -8.57
C GLN A 180 -12.63 -14.67 -7.44
N GLY A 181 -12.91 -13.38 -7.68
CA GLY A 181 -13.38 -12.42 -6.69
C GLY A 181 -12.25 -11.76 -5.88
N ALA A 182 -10.99 -11.96 -6.25
CA ALA A 182 -9.87 -11.28 -5.59
C ALA A 182 -9.77 -9.82 -6.07
N ILE A 183 -9.50 -8.92 -5.12
CA ILE A 183 -9.44 -7.48 -5.34
C ILE A 183 -7.98 -7.05 -5.54
N LYS A 184 -7.74 -6.32 -6.63
CA LYS A 184 -6.47 -5.62 -6.88
C LYS A 184 -6.69 -4.12 -6.78
N ILE A 185 -5.96 -3.46 -5.87
CA ILE A 185 -5.95 -2.01 -5.74
C ILE A 185 -4.81 -1.45 -6.60
N TYR A 186 -5.12 -0.41 -7.37
CA TYR A 186 -4.15 0.31 -8.20
C TYR A 186 -3.61 1.54 -7.47
N ASP A 187 -4.52 2.41 -7.01
CA ASP A 187 -4.15 3.61 -6.24
C ASP A 187 -5.39 4.26 -5.59
N ARG A 188 -5.18 5.40 -4.94
CA ARG A 188 -6.23 6.30 -4.49
C ARG A 188 -6.74 7.16 -5.64
N LYS A 189 -8.06 7.30 -5.80
CA LYS A 189 -8.70 8.16 -6.82
C LYS A 189 -8.13 9.58 -6.81
N LYS A 190 -7.92 10.15 -5.62
CA LYS A 190 -7.36 11.50 -5.41
C LYS A 190 -5.86 11.64 -5.70
N ASP A 191 -5.14 10.53 -5.77
CA ASP A 191 -3.69 10.51 -6.02
C ASP A 191 -3.37 10.14 -7.48
N MET A 192 -4.38 9.68 -8.23
CA MET A 192 -4.28 9.38 -9.66
C MET A 192 -3.84 10.63 -10.44
N ILE A 193 -2.91 10.43 -11.37
CA ILE A 193 -2.34 11.49 -12.21
C ILE A 193 -2.98 11.39 -13.59
N ILE A 194 -3.46 12.51 -14.12
CA ILE A 194 -4.09 12.55 -15.44
C ILE A 194 -3.13 13.21 -16.44
N VAL A 195 -2.47 12.37 -17.26
CA VAL A 195 -1.52 12.83 -18.27
C VAL A 195 -2.16 12.75 -19.65
N SER A 196 -2.45 13.89 -20.28
CA SER A 196 -3.11 13.95 -21.61
C SER A 196 -4.39 13.12 -21.70
N GLY A 197 -5.18 13.04 -20.60
CA GLY A 197 -6.40 12.25 -20.52
C GLY A 197 -6.21 10.78 -20.13
N PHE A 198 -4.97 10.31 -19.97
CA PHE A 198 -4.69 8.95 -19.52
C PHE A 198 -4.44 8.90 -18.02
N ASN A 199 -5.01 7.87 -17.39
CA ASN A 199 -4.80 7.62 -15.97
C ASN A 199 -3.44 7.00 -15.71
N VAL A 200 -2.66 7.61 -14.83
CA VAL A 200 -1.39 7.09 -14.32
C VAL A 200 -1.55 6.86 -12.82
N TYR A 201 -1.28 5.65 -12.39
CA TYR A 201 -1.34 5.26 -10.99
C TYR A 201 0.06 5.38 -10.38
N PRO A 202 0.28 6.28 -9.40
CA PRO A 202 1.57 6.44 -8.74
C PRO A 202 2.21 5.13 -8.29
N ASN A 203 1.44 4.22 -7.70
CA ASN A 203 1.95 2.94 -7.21
C ASN A 203 2.55 2.07 -8.34
N GLU A 204 2.01 2.13 -9.55
CA GLU A 204 2.54 1.38 -10.70
C GLU A 204 3.95 1.87 -11.07
N VAL A 205 4.14 3.18 -11.06
CA VAL A 205 5.43 3.81 -11.36
C VAL A 205 6.43 3.59 -10.22
N GLU A 206 5.97 3.73 -8.97
CA GLU A 206 6.76 3.49 -7.76
C GLU A 206 7.30 2.05 -7.73
N ASN A 207 6.47 1.05 -8.03
CA ASN A 207 6.87 -0.35 -8.07
C ASN A 207 8.03 -0.59 -9.05
N ILE A 208 7.98 -0.01 -10.24
CA ILE A 208 9.06 -0.13 -11.23
C ILE A 208 10.33 0.55 -10.76
N ILE A 209 10.24 1.75 -10.20
CA ILE A 209 11.42 2.48 -9.70
C ILE A 209 12.08 1.72 -8.54
N GLU A 210 11.29 1.12 -7.64
CA GLU A 210 11.79 0.34 -6.49
C GLU A 210 12.46 -0.99 -6.87
N GLU A 211 12.27 -1.50 -8.10
CA GLU A 211 13.04 -2.66 -8.61
C GLU A 211 14.52 -2.33 -8.81
N HIS A 212 14.88 -1.05 -8.92
CA HIS A 212 16.26 -0.65 -9.10
C HIS A 212 17.07 -0.83 -7.80
N PRO A 213 18.18 -1.62 -7.79
CA PRO A 213 18.89 -2.01 -6.56
C PRO A 213 19.52 -0.85 -5.79
N LYS A 214 19.71 0.32 -6.45
CA LYS A 214 20.26 1.54 -5.85
C LYS A 214 19.18 2.48 -5.31
N VAL A 215 17.89 2.13 -5.41
CA VAL A 215 16.77 2.88 -4.84
C VAL A 215 16.45 2.32 -3.46
N ALA A 216 16.38 3.20 -2.46
CA ALA A 216 15.95 2.83 -1.11
C ALA A 216 14.44 2.95 -0.96
N GLU A 217 13.87 4.05 -1.45
CA GLU A 217 12.44 4.36 -1.40
C GLU A 217 12.11 5.33 -2.55
N CYS A 218 10.88 5.30 -3.02
CA CYS A 218 10.40 6.35 -3.92
C CYS A 218 8.95 6.73 -3.62
N SER A 219 8.53 7.89 -4.11
CA SER A 219 7.13 8.29 -4.16
C SER A 219 6.87 9.16 -5.36
N VAL A 220 5.73 8.91 -6.00
CA VAL A 220 5.34 9.56 -7.26
C VAL A 220 4.12 10.43 -7.04
N VAL A 221 4.14 11.62 -7.62
CA VAL A 221 3.03 12.58 -7.59
C VAL A 221 2.82 13.23 -8.95
N GLY A 222 1.60 13.68 -9.20
CA GLY A 222 1.30 14.57 -10.32
C GLY A 222 1.68 16.00 -9.99
N ILE A 223 2.23 16.69 -10.98
CA ILE A 223 2.47 18.13 -10.98
C ILE A 223 1.78 18.74 -12.19
N ASP A 224 1.35 20.00 -12.07
CA ASP A 224 0.68 20.69 -13.16
C ASP A 224 1.60 20.87 -14.38
N ASP A 225 1.08 20.56 -15.56
CA ASP A 225 1.77 20.69 -16.84
C ASP A 225 0.85 21.39 -17.84
N LYS A 226 1.34 22.49 -18.42
CA LYS A 226 0.54 23.35 -19.34
C LYS A 226 0.07 22.64 -20.60
N LEU A 227 0.79 21.61 -21.07
CA LEU A 227 0.50 20.90 -22.31
C LEU A 227 -0.30 19.63 -22.11
N GLN A 228 -0.12 18.96 -20.95
CA GLN A 228 -0.66 17.63 -20.71
C GLN A 228 -1.67 17.58 -19.56
N GLY A 229 -1.98 18.72 -18.94
CA GLY A 229 -2.75 18.80 -17.69
C GLY A 229 -1.88 18.53 -16.48
N GLN A 230 -1.35 17.29 -16.39
CA GLN A 230 -0.37 16.92 -15.36
C GLN A 230 0.81 16.17 -16.00
N SER A 231 1.94 16.16 -15.28
CA SER A 231 3.09 15.30 -15.57
C SER A 231 3.51 14.53 -14.33
N VAL A 232 4.20 13.42 -14.55
CA VAL A 232 4.65 12.52 -13.49
C VAL A 232 5.96 13.04 -12.91
N LYS A 233 6.01 13.22 -11.58
CA LYS A 233 7.23 13.56 -10.82
C LYS A 233 7.52 12.48 -9.80
N ALA A 234 8.76 11.96 -9.82
CA ALA A 234 9.26 10.99 -8.85
C ALA A 234 10.20 11.65 -7.85
N TYR A 235 9.96 11.41 -6.56
CA TYR A 235 10.90 11.69 -5.48
C TYR A 235 11.58 10.39 -5.07
N VAL A 236 12.91 10.37 -5.07
CA VAL A 236 13.68 9.14 -4.89
C VAL A 236 14.72 9.30 -3.78
N VAL A 237 14.74 8.36 -2.85
CA VAL A 237 15.79 8.21 -1.84
C VAL A 237 16.79 7.18 -2.34
N LYS A 238 18.05 7.58 -2.40
CA LYS A 238 19.13 6.72 -2.89
C LYS A 238 19.56 5.71 -1.83
N ALA A 239 19.73 4.44 -2.22
CA ALA A 239 20.46 3.44 -1.45
C ALA A 239 21.96 3.48 -1.77
N ASP A 240 22.32 3.98 -2.97
CA ASP A 240 23.69 4.13 -3.44
C ASP A 240 23.84 5.49 -4.16
N ASN A 241 24.85 6.27 -3.79
CA ASN A 241 25.11 7.60 -4.32
C ASN A 241 25.45 7.61 -5.82
N SER A 242 25.79 6.47 -6.42
CA SER A 242 26.04 6.34 -7.85
C SER A 242 24.78 6.32 -8.71
N LEU A 243 23.57 6.24 -8.08
CA LEU A 243 22.28 6.33 -8.79
C LEU A 243 22.14 7.73 -9.43
N ASN A 244 21.74 7.75 -10.69
CA ASN A 244 21.44 8.98 -11.41
C ASN A 244 20.05 8.94 -12.06
N GLU A 245 19.60 10.06 -12.63
CA GLU A 245 18.27 10.14 -13.25
C GLU A 245 18.13 9.24 -14.48
N ASP A 246 19.20 9.08 -15.26
CA ASP A 246 19.18 8.30 -16.51
C ASP A 246 18.97 6.82 -16.21
N ASP A 247 19.51 6.29 -15.09
CA ASP A 247 19.27 4.92 -14.63
C ASP A 247 17.77 4.68 -14.41
N ILE A 248 17.08 5.62 -13.74
CA ILE A 248 15.64 5.51 -13.45
C ILE A 248 14.82 5.70 -14.73
N LYS A 249 15.18 6.68 -15.56
CA LYS A 249 14.48 6.93 -16.83
C LYS A 249 14.54 5.72 -17.75
N ALA A 250 15.73 5.11 -17.90
CA ALA A 250 15.92 3.92 -18.70
C ALA A 250 15.05 2.75 -18.20
N LEU A 251 15.03 2.49 -16.87
CA LEU A 251 14.21 1.44 -16.27
C LEU A 251 12.71 1.69 -16.52
N CYS A 252 12.24 2.94 -16.32
CA CYS A 252 10.84 3.28 -16.56
C CYS A 252 10.47 3.15 -18.05
N GLN A 253 11.35 3.58 -18.98
CA GLN A 253 11.09 3.47 -20.42
C GLN A 253 11.01 2.03 -20.91
N GLU A 254 11.75 1.12 -20.28
CA GLU A 254 11.71 -0.32 -20.62
C GLU A 254 10.42 -0.98 -20.14
N ASN A 255 9.84 -0.54 -19.03
CA ASN A 255 8.76 -1.25 -18.33
C ASN A 255 7.40 -0.54 -18.34
N LEU A 256 7.35 0.74 -18.71
CA LEU A 256 6.14 1.56 -18.68
C LEU A 256 5.83 2.20 -20.04
N ALA A 257 4.55 2.45 -20.26
CA ALA A 257 4.14 3.30 -21.39
C ALA A 257 4.71 4.73 -21.22
N ALA A 258 5.06 5.38 -22.32
CA ALA A 258 5.78 6.66 -22.33
C ALA A 258 5.10 7.77 -21.48
N TYR A 259 3.75 7.82 -21.47
CA TYR A 259 3.00 8.79 -20.68
C TYR A 259 3.05 8.55 -19.17
N LYS A 260 3.43 7.34 -18.73
CA LYS A 260 3.60 6.96 -17.32
C LYS A 260 5.01 7.25 -16.79
N CYS A 261 6.00 7.41 -17.69
CA CYS A 261 7.38 7.63 -17.29
C CYS A 261 7.54 9.01 -16.61
N PRO A 262 8.26 9.09 -15.47
CA PRO A 262 8.53 10.35 -14.80
C PRO A 262 9.31 11.30 -15.71
N ARG A 263 8.79 12.52 -15.90
CA ARG A 263 9.52 13.60 -16.57
C ARG A 263 10.48 14.33 -15.64
N HIS A 264 10.13 14.34 -14.35
CA HIS A 264 10.89 14.98 -13.30
C HIS A 264 11.27 13.95 -12.27
N ILE A 265 12.55 13.88 -11.95
CA ILE A 265 13.09 13.02 -10.91
C ILE A 265 13.86 13.92 -9.95
N GLU A 266 13.54 13.85 -8.68
CA GLU A 266 14.20 14.62 -7.64
C GLU A 266 14.74 13.66 -6.56
N PHE A 267 16.05 13.74 -6.31
CA PHE A 267 16.66 12.98 -5.24
C PHE A 267 16.57 13.76 -3.94
N ILE A 268 16.05 13.09 -2.91
CA ILE A 268 15.87 13.65 -1.56
C ILE A 268 16.47 12.72 -0.51
N ASP A 269 16.82 13.25 0.65
CA ASP A 269 17.44 12.45 1.72
C ASP A 269 16.42 11.52 2.39
N GLU A 270 15.17 11.97 2.55
CA GLU A 270 14.08 11.17 3.12
C GLU A 270 12.70 11.59 2.60
N LEU A 271 11.79 10.63 2.47
CA LEU A 271 10.39 10.89 2.15
C LEU A 271 9.63 11.37 3.41
N PRO A 272 8.72 12.35 3.28
CA PRO A 272 7.88 12.77 4.39
C PRO A 272 6.93 11.64 4.81
N LYS A 273 7.01 11.22 6.08
CA LYS A 273 6.22 10.12 6.63
C LYS A 273 5.38 10.55 7.83
N SER A 274 4.27 9.87 8.03
CA SER A 274 3.46 9.95 9.24
C SER A 274 4.16 9.28 10.43
N THR A 275 3.61 9.42 11.63
CA THR A 275 4.12 8.74 12.84
C THR A 275 4.12 7.22 12.74
N VAL A 276 3.27 6.66 11.90
CA VAL A 276 3.17 5.21 11.64
C VAL A 276 3.94 4.76 10.38
N GLY A 277 4.80 5.63 9.80
CA GLY A 277 5.65 5.29 8.66
C GLY A 277 5.00 5.39 7.28
N LYS A 278 3.76 5.88 7.18
CA LYS A 278 3.06 6.05 5.89
C LYS A 278 3.56 7.31 5.17
N ILE A 279 3.91 7.18 3.89
CA ILE A 279 4.33 8.30 3.03
C ILE A 279 3.19 9.32 2.87
N LEU A 280 3.52 10.60 3.00
CA LEU A 280 2.60 11.72 2.96
C LEU A 280 2.67 12.43 1.60
N ARG A 281 2.09 11.83 0.54
CA ARG A 281 2.10 12.38 -0.83
C ARG A 281 1.61 13.82 -0.92
N HIS A 282 0.67 14.24 -0.05
CA HIS A 282 0.21 15.64 -0.03
C HIS A 282 1.32 16.64 0.30
N LYS A 283 2.33 16.25 1.11
CA LYS A 283 3.49 17.10 1.39
C LYS A 283 4.43 17.16 0.19
N LEU A 284 4.59 16.06 -0.54
CA LEU A 284 5.41 16.02 -1.77
C LEU A 284 4.78 16.89 -2.86
N ARG A 285 3.44 16.83 -3.03
CA ARG A 285 2.74 17.75 -3.95
C ARG A 285 2.96 19.22 -3.58
N LYS A 286 2.91 19.55 -2.29
CA LYS A 286 3.18 20.92 -1.83
C LYS A 286 4.62 21.36 -2.16
N LEU A 287 5.63 20.51 -1.90
CA LEU A 287 7.01 20.78 -2.28
C LEU A 287 7.16 21.00 -3.79
N ALA A 288 6.43 20.23 -4.60
CA ALA A 288 6.49 20.38 -6.06
C ALA A 288 5.91 21.71 -6.57
N HIS A 289 4.97 22.31 -5.85
CA HIS A 289 4.40 23.63 -6.20
C HIS A 289 5.24 24.81 -5.70
N GLU A 290 6.11 24.58 -4.72
CA GLU A 290 7.00 25.61 -4.15
C GLU A 290 8.35 25.71 -4.89
N ALA A 291 8.70 24.76 -5.72
CA ALA A 291 9.93 24.67 -6.53
C ALA A 291 9.72 25.23 -7.95
#